data_c9767aaddc5a5550cdd09bb583183398
#
_entry.id   c9767aaddc5a5550cdd09bb583183398
#
_cell.length_a   1.000
_cell.length_b   1.000
_cell.length_c   1.000
_cell.angle_alpha   90.00
_cell.angle_beta   90.00
_cell.angle_gamma   90.00
#
_symmetry.space_group_name_H-M   'P 1'
#
loop_
_entity.id
_entity.type
_entity.pdbx_description
1 polymer ?
#
loop_
_entity_poly.entity_id
_entity_poly.type
_entity_poly.pdbx_seq_one_letter_code
_entity_poly.pdbx_strand_id
1 'polypeptide(L)'
;MVLTAAGLVAIENIKAGDKVIATNPETFEVAEKTVLETYVRETTELLHLTINGEVIKTTFEHPFYVKDVSFVEAGKLQVGDKLLDSRGNVLVVEEKKLEIADKPVKVYNFKVDDFHTYHVGDNEVLVHNANYVEGDLDGITIIIRSMQGKHIS
;
A
#
# COMPACT_ATOMS: atom_id res chain seq x y z
N MET A 1 3.13 2.60 7.36
CA MET A 1 3.63 3.98 7.18
C MET A 1 3.58 4.37 5.72
N VAL A 2 3.23 5.59 5.47
CA VAL A 2 3.09 6.14 4.12
C VAL A 2 4.16 7.22 3.92
N LEU A 3 4.80 7.22 2.75
CA LEU A 3 5.86 8.18 2.46
C LEU A 3 5.32 9.56 2.13
N THR A 4 5.80 10.58 2.84
CA THR A 4 5.49 11.98 2.56
C THR A 4 6.81 12.73 2.42
N ALA A 5 6.75 13.98 2.00
CA ALA A 5 7.96 14.81 1.90
C ALA A 5 8.60 15.05 3.27
N ALA A 6 7.81 14.94 4.34
CA ALA A 6 8.30 15.12 5.70
C ALA A 6 8.72 13.79 6.36
N GLY A 7 8.70 12.69 5.61
CA GLY A 7 9.04 11.38 6.14
C GLY A 7 7.84 10.45 6.17
N LEU A 8 7.97 9.36 6.91
CA LEU A 8 6.91 8.34 6.97
C LEU A 8 5.85 8.74 7.99
N VAL A 9 4.58 8.60 7.62
CA VAL A 9 3.44 8.95 8.45
C VAL A 9 2.53 7.72 8.54
N ALA A 10 2.00 7.45 9.72
CA ALA A 10 1.09 6.33 9.91
C ALA A 10 -0.13 6.50 9.02
N ILE A 11 -0.56 5.40 8.36
CA ILE A 11 -1.65 5.50 7.39
C ILE A 11 -2.95 5.96 8.03
N GLU A 12 -3.20 5.60 9.28
CA GLU A 12 -4.40 6.03 9.98
C GLU A 12 -4.42 7.53 10.27
N ASN A 13 -3.29 8.20 10.13
CA ASN A 13 -3.19 9.64 10.35
C ASN A 13 -3.23 10.44 9.05
N ILE A 14 -3.30 9.79 7.92
CA ILE A 14 -3.43 10.47 6.63
C ILE A 14 -4.87 10.97 6.47
N LYS A 15 -5.03 12.21 6.03
CA LYS A 15 -6.33 12.86 5.85
C LYS A 15 -6.45 13.47 4.47
N ALA A 16 -7.68 13.68 4.05
CA ALA A 16 -7.94 14.43 2.82
C ALA A 16 -7.26 15.80 2.91
N GLY A 17 -6.60 16.19 1.85
CA GLY A 17 -5.82 17.43 1.80
C GLY A 17 -4.35 17.24 2.11
N ASP A 18 -3.97 16.13 2.74
CA ASP A 18 -2.56 15.83 2.99
C ASP A 18 -1.86 15.53 1.67
N LYS A 19 -0.55 15.68 1.65
CA LYS A 19 0.25 15.37 0.47
C LYS A 19 1.13 14.17 0.72
N VAL A 20 1.18 13.28 -0.25
CA VAL A 20 2.00 12.07 -0.20
C VAL A 20 2.90 12.04 -1.41
N ILE A 21 4.00 11.27 -1.32
CA ILE A 21 4.86 11.05 -2.47
C ILE A 21 4.21 9.98 -3.34
N ALA A 22 4.06 10.28 -4.61
CA ALA A 22 3.43 9.38 -5.57
C ALA A 22 4.33 9.23 -6.79
N THR A 23 4.19 8.11 -7.49
CA THR A 23 4.92 7.84 -8.73
C THR A 23 3.94 7.64 -9.85
N ASN A 24 4.16 8.33 -10.97
CA ASN A 24 3.38 8.10 -12.18
C ASN A 24 3.77 6.72 -12.74
N PRO A 25 2.83 5.78 -12.83
CA PRO A 25 3.18 4.41 -13.22
C PRO A 25 3.57 4.27 -14.69
N GLU A 26 3.33 5.31 -15.49
CA GLU A 26 3.69 5.28 -16.91
C GLU A 26 5.04 5.92 -17.19
N THR A 27 5.35 7.00 -16.51
CA THR A 27 6.58 7.76 -16.73
C THR A 27 7.61 7.58 -15.65
N PHE A 28 7.17 7.06 -14.48
CA PHE A 28 7.96 6.94 -13.25
C PHE A 28 8.39 8.29 -12.67
N GLU A 29 7.74 9.36 -13.07
CA GLU A 29 7.92 10.65 -12.43
C GLU A 29 7.45 10.56 -10.97
N VAL A 30 8.23 11.11 -10.05
CA VAL A 30 7.90 11.11 -8.61
C VAL A 30 7.57 12.54 -8.21
N ALA A 31 6.44 12.72 -7.56
CA ALA A 31 6.00 14.06 -7.15
C ALA A 31 5.07 13.97 -5.94
N GLU A 32 4.86 15.10 -5.27
CA GLU A 32 3.84 15.18 -4.24
C GLU A 32 2.47 15.28 -4.89
N LYS A 33 1.52 14.50 -4.38
CA LYS A 33 0.13 14.56 -4.85
C LYS A 33 -0.79 14.61 -3.65
N THR A 34 -1.97 15.17 -3.85
CA THR A 34 -2.94 15.42 -2.78
C THR A 34 -3.81 14.20 -2.53
N VAL A 35 -4.01 13.88 -1.27
CA VAL A 35 -4.98 12.87 -0.86
C VAL A 35 -6.36 13.48 -0.98
N LEU A 36 -7.23 12.86 -1.75
CA LEU A 36 -8.58 13.37 -2.02
C LEU A 36 -9.61 12.87 -1.02
N GLU A 37 -9.52 11.58 -0.67
CA GLU A 37 -10.45 10.93 0.24
C GLU A 37 -9.75 9.81 0.98
N THR A 38 -10.24 9.48 2.18
CA THR A 38 -9.69 8.37 2.96
C THR A 38 -10.81 7.36 3.23
N TYR A 39 -10.43 6.10 3.37
CA TYR A 39 -11.36 5.00 3.57
C TYR A 39 -10.86 4.08 4.66
N VAL A 40 -11.78 3.60 5.49
CA VAL A 40 -11.48 2.68 6.58
C VAL A 40 -12.50 1.55 6.50
N ARG A 41 -12.05 0.32 6.61
CA ARG A 41 -12.96 -0.81 6.78
C ARG A 41 -12.31 -1.81 7.74
N GLU A 42 -13.05 -2.86 8.08
CA GLU A 42 -12.54 -3.88 8.98
C GLU A 42 -12.49 -5.21 8.26
N THR A 43 -11.50 -6.01 8.59
CA THR A 43 -11.35 -7.36 8.03
C THR A 43 -10.71 -8.29 9.05
N THR A 44 -10.98 -9.58 8.91
CA THR A 44 -10.30 -10.60 9.70
C THR A 44 -9.24 -11.32 8.87
N GLU A 45 -9.17 -11.06 7.57
CA GLU A 45 -8.20 -11.73 6.70
C GLU A 45 -7.13 -10.76 6.25
N LEU A 46 -5.89 -11.06 6.58
CA LEU A 46 -4.75 -10.25 6.19
C LEU A 46 -3.70 -11.11 5.53
N LEU A 47 -2.90 -10.48 4.70
CA LEU A 47 -1.79 -11.11 4.04
C LEU A 47 -0.52 -10.43 4.52
N HIS A 48 0.46 -11.20 4.96
CA HIS A 48 1.76 -10.67 5.33
C HIS A 48 2.71 -10.91 4.18
N LEU A 49 3.24 -9.84 3.63
CA LEU A 49 4.26 -9.91 2.59
C LEU A 49 5.58 -9.48 3.19
N THR A 50 6.59 -10.31 3.10
CA THR A 50 7.95 -9.89 3.47
C THR A 50 8.62 -9.41 2.21
N ILE A 51 8.98 -8.13 2.19
CA ILE A 51 9.57 -7.47 1.03
C ILE A 51 10.86 -6.83 1.48
N ASN A 52 11.98 -7.30 0.97
CA ASN A 52 13.32 -6.84 1.35
C ASN A 52 13.48 -6.75 2.88
N GLY A 53 13.06 -7.80 3.57
CA GLY A 53 13.23 -7.89 5.03
C GLY A 53 12.14 -7.23 5.85
N GLU A 54 11.23 -6.48 5.24
CA GLU A 54 10.18 -5.79 5.96
C GLU A 54 8.85 -6.52 5.76
N VAL A 55 8.09 -6.73 6.83
CA VAL A 55 6.77 -7.34 6.75
C VAL A 55 5.73 -6.26 6.55
N ILE A 56 4.97 -6.35 5.47
CA ILE A 56 3.86 -5.46 5.19
C ILE A 56 2.58 -6.26 5.29
N LYS A 57 1.65 -5.80 6.12
CA LYS A 57 0.34 -6.43 6.24
C LYS A 57 -0.62 -5.72 5.30
N THR A 58 -1.31 -6.48 4.49
CA THR A 58 -2.20 -5.92 3.49
C THR A 58 -3.42 -6.82 3.32
N THR A 59 -4.42 -6.33 2.60
CA THR A 59 -5.52 -7.18 2.15
C THR A 59 -5.13 -7.86 0.85
N PHE A 60 -5.87 -8.90 0.48
CA PHE A 60 -5.52 -9.70 -0.70
C PHE A 60 -5.69 -8.94 -2.01
N GLU A 61 -6.61 -7.96 -2.04
CA GLU A 61 -6.93 -7.25 -3.28
C GLU A 61 -6.07 -6.03 -3.54
N HIS A 62 -5.25 -5.62 -2.58
CA HIS A 62 -4.50 -4.37 -2.73
C HIS A 62 -3.43 -4.49 -3.82
N PRO A 63 -3.43 -3.61 -4.83
CA PRO A 63 -2.50 -3.75 -5.94
C PRO A 63 -1.11 -3.21 -5.61
N PHE A 64 -0.10 -4.03 -5.89
CA PHE A 64 1.32 -3.66 -5.78
C PHE A 64 1.90 -3.61 -7.18
N TYR A 65 2.82 -2.69 -7.43
CA TYR A 65 3.41 -2.56 -8.76
C TYR A 65 4.52 -3.61 -8.94
N VAL A 66 4.36 -4.46 -9.95
CA VAL A 66 5.34 -5.48 -10.30
C VAL A 66 6.14 -4.98 -11.50
N LYS A 67 7.45 -4.95 -11.37
CA LYS A 67 8.34 -4.44 -12.41
C LYS A 67 8.08 -5.15 -13.73
N ASP A 68 7.94 -4.36 -14.79
CA ASP A 68 7.71 -4.81 -16.17
C ASP A 68 6.35 -5.51 -16.38
N VAL A 69 5.47 -5.48 -15.38
CA VAL A 69 4.16 -6.09 -15.50
C VAL A 69 3.05 -5.06 -15.30
N SER A 70 3.02 -4.36 -14.21
CA SER A 70 2.05 -3.36 -13.78
C SER A 70 1.48 -3.79 -12.42
N PHE A 71 0.31 -3.28 -12.04
CA PHE A 71 -0.25 -3.55 -10.72
C PHE A 71 -0.84 -4.96 -10.65
N VAL A 72 -0.50 -5.67 -9.59
CA VAL A 72 -0.95 -7.03 -9.32
C VAL A 72 -1.48 -7.06 -7.89
N GLU A 73 -2.64 -7.65 -7.69
CA GLU A 73 -3.22 -7.79 -6.35
C GLU A 73 -2.28 -8.59 -5.45
N ALA A 74 -2.18 -8.15 -4.20
CA ALA A 74 -1.28 -8.78 -3.23
C ALA A 74 -1.47 -10.30 -3.15
N GLY A 75 -2.71 -10.76 -3.22
CA GLY A 75 -2.99 -12.20 -3.14
C GLY A 75 -2.44 -13.00 -4.31
N LYS A 76 -2.12 -12.34 -5.41
CA LYS A 76 -1.57 -12.99 -6.60
C LYS A 76 -0.06 -12.86 -6.71
N LEU A 77 0.57 -12.12 -5.82
CA LEU A 77 2.02 -12.01 -5.82
C LEU A 77 2.64 -13.35 -5.43
N GLN A 78 3.82 -13.61 -5.96
CA GLN A 78 4.56 -14.82 -5.66
C GLN A 78 5.93 -14.46 -5.11
N VAL A 79 6.50 -15.36 -4.32
CA VAL A 79 7.87 -15.20 -3.83
C VAL A 79 8.79 -15.09 -5.04
N GLY A 80 9.66 -14.10 -5.02
CA GLY A 80 10.55 -13.80 -6.13
C GLY A 80 10.07 -12.68 -7.04
N ASP A 81 8.80 -12.28 -6.92
CA ASP A 81 8.30 -11.15 -7.72
C ASP A 81 9.08 -9.88 -7.36
N LYS A 82 9.29 -9.04 -8.35
CA LYS A 82 10.08 -7.81 -8.22
C LYS A 82 9.16 -6.62 -8.21
N LEU A 83 9.23 -5.87 -7.12
CA LEU A 83 8.46 -4.65 -6.93
C LEU A 83 9.40 -3.45 -7.06
N LEU A 84 8.88 -2.24 -6.95
CA LEU A 84 9.69 -1.03 -7.06
C LEU A 84 9.50 -0.14 -5.84
N ASP A 85 10.54 0.62 -5.49
CA ASP A 85 10.45 1.66 -4.47
C ASP A 85 10.32 3.04 -5.12
N SER A 86 10.38 4.09 -4.31
CA SER A 86 10.19 5.47 -4.79
C SER A 86 11.34 5.99 -5.63
N ARG A 87 12.46 5.26 -5.68
CA ARG A 87 13.62 5.64 -6.47
C ARG A 87 13.87 4.70 -7.64
N GLY A 88 12.92 3.80 -7.89
CA GLY A 88 13.03 2.85 -8.98
C GLY A 88 13.91 1.64 -8.67
N ASN A 89 14.31 1.47 -7.41
CA ASN A 89 15.08 0.29 -7.03
C ASN A 89 14.16 -0.92 -6.92
N VAL A 90 14.69 -2.09 -7.20
CA VAL A 90 13.92 -3.34 -7.16
C VAL A 90 13.87 -3.87 -5.75
N LEU A 91 12.65 -4.23 -5.34
CA LEU A 91 12.41 -4.89 -4.06
C LEU A 91 11.86 -6.28 -4.38
N VAL A 92 12.19 -7.27 -3.56
CA VAL A 92 11.81 -8.65 -3.85
C VAL A 92 10.85 -9.18 -2.78
N VAL A 93 9.79 -9.85 -3.23
CA VAL A 93 8.87 -10.54 -2.33
C VAL A 93 9.57 -11.82 -1.86
N GLU A 94 9.81 -11.90 -0.57
CA GLU A 94 10.58 -12.99 0.03
C GLU A 94 9.70 -14.03 0.70
N GLU A 95 8.54 -13.61 1.20
CA GLU A 95 7.64 -14.50 1.91
C GLU A 95 6.22 -13.98 1.83
N LYS A 96 5.26 -14.90 1.88
CA LYS A 96 3.85 -14.57 1.80
C LYS A 96 3.10 -15.48 2.76
N LYS A 97 2.31 -14.91 3.66
CA LYS A 97 1.69 -15.65 4.74
C LYS A 97 0.29 -15.12 5.03
N LEU A 98 -0.68 -16.00 5.16
CA LEU A 98 -2.05 -15.63 5.51
C LEU A 98 -2.16 -15.47 7.03
N GLU A 99 -2.90 -14.46 7.46
CA GLU A 99 -3.28 -14.33 8.85
C GLU A 99 -4.80 -14.22 8.94
N ILE A 100 -5.42 -15.04 9.80
CA ILE A 100 -6.83 -14.89 10.17
C ILE A 100 -6.82 -14.30 11.58
N ALA A 101 -7.30 -13.08 11.72
CA ALA A 101 -7.31 -12.40 13.01
C ALA A 101 -8.51 -12.86 13.84
N ASP A 102 -8.33 -12.93 15.17
CA ASP A 102 -9.42 -13.30 16.07
C ASP A 102 -10.54 -12.29 16.07
N LYS A 103 -10.21 -11.02 15.89
CA LYS A 103 -11.18 -9.92 15.86
C LYS A 103 -10.92 -9.08 14.63
N PRO A 104 -11.95 -8.41 14.10
CA PRO A 104 -11.74 -7.53 12.96
C PRO A 104 -10.70 -6.46 13.27
N VAL A 105 -9.82 -6.20 12.32
CA VAL A 105 -8.82 -5.14 12.42
C VAL A 105 -9.15 -4.08 11.38
N LYS A 106 -8.87 -2.83 11.74
CA LYS A 106 -9.10 -1.73 10.82
C LYS A 106 -7.98 -1.70 9.79
N VAL A 107 -8.38 -1.51 8.57
CA VAL A 107 -7.48 -1.37 7.45
C VAL A 107 -7.82 -0.08 6.72
N TYR A 108 -6.80 0.53 6.10
CA TYR A 108 -6.89 1.90 5.61
C TYR A 108 -6.43 2.00 4.17
N ASN A 109 -7.09 2.87 3.44
CA ASN A 109 -6.63 3.25 2.12
C ASN A 109 -7.08 4.68 1.86
N PHE A 110 -6.61 5.26 0.77
CA PHE A 110 -7.03 6.61 0.40
C PHE A 110 -6.88 6.76 -1.12
N LYS A 111 -7.46 7.83 -1.63
CA LYS A 111 -7.42 8.16 -3.05
C LYS A 111 -6.45 9.30 -3.25
N VAL A 112 -5.52 9.11 -4.18
CA VAL A 112 -4.48 10.10 -4.50
C VAL A 112 -4.79 10.70 -5.86
N ASP A 113 -4.68 12.02 -5.94
CA ASP A 113 -4.93 12.75 -7.18
C ASP A 113 -3.88 12.43 -8.24
N ASP A 114 -4.27 12.50 -9.49
CA ASP A 114 -3.41 12.41 -10.67
C ASP A 114 -2.72 11.06 -10.85
N PHE A 115 -1.73 10.72 -10.03
CA PHE A 115 -0.94 9.49 -10.24
C PHE A 115 -1.61 8.23 -9.67
N HIS A 116 -2.55 8.39 -8.74
CA HIS A 116 -3.31 7.28 -8.14
C HIS A 116 -2.43 6.23 -7.45
N THR A 117 -1.26 6.64 -6.97
CA THR A 117 -0.31 5.76 -6.31
C THR A 117 0.22 6.40 -5.03
N TYR A 118 0.83 5.58 -4.19
CA TYR A 118 1.60 6.07 -3.06
C TYR A 118 2.62 5.00 -2.65
N HIS A 119 3.40 5.24 -1.63
CA HIS A 119 4.47 4.36 -1.22
C HIS A 119 4.32 4.00 0.24
N VAL A 120 4.52 2.73 0.57
CA VAL A 120 4.32 2.22 1.93
C VAL A 120 5.54 1.51 2.47
N GLY A 121 5.68 1.57 3.79
CA GLY A 121 6.72 0.89 4.53
C GLY A 121 8.05 1.62 4.48
N ASP A 122 9.01 1.11 5.25
CA ASP A 122 10.34 1.69 5.30
C ASP A 122 11.04 1.56 3.96
N ASN A 123 10.68 0.55 3.18
CA ASN A 123 11.26 0.34 1.84
C ASN A 123 10.51 1.11 0.75
N GLU A 124 9.48 1.87 1.10
CA GLU A 124 8.79 2.77 0.17
C GLU A 124 8.22 2.04 -1.05
N VAL A 125 7.56 0.93 -0.81
CA VAL A 125 7.00 0.09 -1.89
C VAL A 125 5.89 0.82 -2.63
N LEU A 126 5.91 0.75 -3.95
CA LEU A 126 4.91 1.42 -4.79
C LEU A 126 3.62 0.59 -4.84
N VAL A 127 2.51 1.21 -4.46
CA VAL A 127 1.19 0.59 -4.47
C VAL A 127 0.18 1.52 -5.15
N HIS A 128 -0.93 0.95 -5.57
CA HIS A 128 -2.02 1.72 -6.16
C HIS A 128 -2.95 2.22 -5.06
N ASN A 129 -3.60 3.33 -5.25
CA ASN A 129 -4.53 3.87 -4.29
C ASN A 129 -5.89 3.14 -4.38
N ALA A 130 -6.85 3.54 -3.54
CA ALA A 130 -8.21 3.03 -3.63
C ALA A 130 -8.75 3.32 -5.02
N ASN A 131 -9.39 2.32 -5.64
CA ASN A 131 -9.80 2.42 -7.02
C ASN A 131 -11.24 1.97 -7.14
N TYR A 132 -12.18 2.77 -6.66
CA TYR A 132 -13.58 2.46 -6.77
C TYR A 132 -14.37 3.73 -7.08
N VAL A 133 -15.60 3.55 -7.54
CA VAL A 133 -16.49 4.66 -7.80
C VAL A 133 -17.44 4.81 -6.62
N GLU A 134 -18.13 5.95 -6.57
CA GLU A 134 -19.03 6.25 -5.49
C GLU A 134 -20.04 5.14 -5.32
N GLY A 135 -20.26 4.70 -4.09
CA GLY A 135 -21.21 3.65 -3.76
C GLY A 135 -20.67 2.24 -3.87
N ASP A 136 -19.47 2.08 -4.42
CA ASP A 136 -18.89 0.75 -4.57
C ASP A 136 -17.74 0.59 -3.58
N LEU A 137 -18.04 0.02 -2.43
CA LEU A 137 -17.02 -0.18 -1.40
C LEU A 137 -16.35 -1.53 -1.49
N ASP A 138 -16.89 -2.45 -2.30
CA ASP A 138 -16.31 -3.78 -2.38
C ASP A 138 -14.94 -3.79 -3.05
N GLY A 139 -14.69 -2.83 -3.92
CA GLY A 139 -13.41 -2.74 -4.58
C GLY A 139 -12.31 -2.08 -3.77
N ILE A 140 -12.62 -1.63 -2.58
CA ILE A 140 -11.63 -0.98 -1.81
C ILE A 140 -10.69 -1.92 -1.20
N THR A 141 -9.46 -1.68 -1.44
CA THR A 141 -8.43 -2.45 -0.90
C THR A 141 -7.66 -1.63 0.02
N ILE A 142 -7.23 -2.15 1.06
CA ILE A 142 -6.64 -1.47 1.98
C ILE A 142 -5.50 -1.98 2.61
N ILE A 143 -4.67 -1.28 3.27
CA ILE A 143 -3.54 -1.66 3.68
C ILE A 143 -3.19 -1.43 4.95
N ILE A 144 -2.47 -1.57 5.56
CA ILE A 144 -1.52 -1.58 6.42
C ILE A 144 -1.79 -0.73 7.51
N ARG A 145 -1.98 -1.16 8.64
CA ARG A 145 -1.90 -0.39 9.77
C ARG A 145 -0.48 -0.15 10.06
N SER A 146 -0.25 0.95 10.64
CA SER A 146 1.04 1.28 11.10
C SER A 146 1.44 0.32 12.14
N MET A 147 2.56 -0.08 12.02
CA MET A 147 3.00 -0.98 12.93
C MET A 147 3.91 -0.44 13.78
N GLN A 148 4.04 0.01 14.07
CA GLN A 148 4.97 0.27 14.70
C GLN A 148 5.50 -0.69 15.22
N GLY A 149 5.78 -0.76 14.75
CA GLY A 149 6.26 -1.60 14.81
C GLY A 149 6.03 -2.37 15.64
N LYS A 150 5.50 -2.61 15.90
CA LYS A 150 5.18 -3.31 16.45
C LYS A 150 4.56 -4.17 16.11
N HIS A 151 4.51 -4.18 15.65
CA HIS A 151 4.10 -4.84 15.21
C HIS A 151 3.57 -5.32 14.66
N ILE A 152 3.42 -5.10 14.19
CA ILE A 152 3.04 -5.40 13.58
C ILE A 152 3.19 -5.99 13.47
N SER A 153 3.33 -6.14 13.57
CA SER A 153 3.60 -6.64 13.34
C SER A 153 3.46 -7.03 13.34
#